data_0e8768cf5eb0628f5981a171a89bd566
#
_entry.id   0e8768cf5eb0628f5981a171a89bd566
#
_cell.length_a   1.000
_cell.length_b   1.000
_cell.length_c   1.000
_cell.angle_alpha   90.00
_cell.angle_beta   90.00
_cell.angle_gamma   90.00
#
_symmetry.space_group_name_H-M   'P 1'
#
loop_
_entity.id
_entity.type
_entity.pdbx_description
1 polymer ?
#
loop_
_entity_poly.entity_id
_entity_poly.type
_entity_poly.pdbx_seq_one_letter_code
_entity_poly.pdbx_strand_id
1 'polypeptide(L)'
;PTASLAGYTCTLNRVVLDVLEDVRNVLSVATQTESVDGRWEIRPVTGLPDVWTLSASAVDSAESDDIWGVGTDFVTPETLYVLSVTEAGDPELLRQAPHRFEASEVAIEQHFAVSADDTRVPYFLVGTREALATADGSRPTLLTGYGGFEVPRVASYSAVVGRSWLVDGGVYVLANIRGGGEYGPAWHRAGLRDQRPRVYEDFEAVARAVIDRGVTSPSKLGISGGSNGGLLVGNMYVRTPDLFGAVVCQVPLLDMQRYHLLLAGASWMAEYGDPDDPADWEYLRT
;
A
#
# COMPACT_ATOMS: atom_id res chain seq x y z
N PRO A 1 8.82 12.82 5.55
CA PRO A 1 8.41 11.92 6.63
C PRO A 1 8.37 10.50 6.08
N THR A 2 8.81 9.54 6.91
CA THR A 2 8.83 8.10 6.57
C THR A 2 7.72 7.34 7.29
N ALA A 3 6.84 8.07 7.97
CA ALA A 3 5.76 7.50 8.76
C ALA A 3 4.49 8.34 8.72
N SER A 4 3.33 7.70 8.91
CA SER A 4 2.03 8.33 9.08
C SER A 4 1.19 7.60 10.13
N LEU A 5 0.31 8.31 10.83
CA LEU A 5 -0.67 7.71 11.72
C LEU A 5 -1.77 7.07 10.87
N ALA A 6 -1.84 5.74 10.85
CA ALA A 6 -2.87 4.99 10.14
C ALA A 6 -4.18 4.90 10.95
N GLY A 7 -4.06 4.84 12.28
CA GLY A 7 -5.22 4.77 13.16
C GLY A 7 -4.84 4.80 14.64
N TYR A 8 -5.85 4.80 15.47
CA TYR A 8 -5.68 4.61 16.92
C TYR A 8 -6.92 3.94 17.51
N THR A 9 -6.74 3.29 18.66
CA THR A 9 -7.84 2.79 19.47
C THR A 9 -7.60 3.11 20.94
N CYS A 10 -8.68 3.47 21.66
CA CYS A 10 -8.62 3.66 23.09
C CYS A 10 -9.05 2.39 23.80
N THR A 11 -8.29 1.96 24.78
CA THR A 11 -8.62 0.92 25.75
C THR A 11 -9.00 1.53 27.09
N LEU A 12 -9.19 0.76 28.16
CA LEU A 12 -9.59 1.28 29.46
C LEU A 12 -8.67 2.41 29.96
N ASN A 13 -7.35 2.23 29.87
CA ASN A 13 -6.36 3.16 30.44
C ASN A 13 -5.26 3.58 29.43
N ARG A 14 -5.36 3.18 28.16
CA ARG A 14 -4.29 3.36 27.18
C ARG A 14 -4.87 3.84 25.83
N VAL A 15 -3.96 4.39 25.03
CA VAL A 15 -4.22 4.63 23.61
C VAL A 15 -3.22 3.81 22.82
N VAL A 16 -3.72 2.94 21.95
CA VAL A 16 -2.89 2.19 21.01
C VAL A 16 -2.84 2.96 19.70
N LEU A 17 -1.63 3.30 19.26
CA LEU A 17 -1.36 3.99 18.02
C LEU A 17 -0.94 2.97 16.97
N ASP A 18 -1.58 3.03 15.80
CA ASP A 18 -1.18 2.30 14.61
C ASP A 18 -0.47 3.28 13.67
N VAL A 19 0.83 3.10 13.50
CA VAL A 19 1.68 3.95 12.68
C VAL A 19 2.18 3.15 11.50
N LEU A 20 1.97 3.66 10.30
CA LEU A 20 2.55 3.13 9.08
C LEU A 20 3.94 3.73 8.91
N GLU A 21 4.99 2.94 9.16
CA GLU A 21 6.39 3.33 9.01
C GLU A 21 7.01 2.58 7.83
N ASP A 22 7.46 3.31 6.81
CA ASP A 22 7.91 2.74 5.53
C ASP A 22 6.97 1.62 5.03
N VAL A 23 5.66 1.90 5.06
CA VAL A 23 4.58 0.99 4.59
C VAL A 23 4.44 -0.30 5.43
N ARG A 24 4.99 -0.33 6.63
CA ARG A 24 4.78 -1.39 7.63
C ARG A 24 4.06 -0.84 8.84
N ASN A 25 3.04 -1.53 9.33
CA ASN A 25 2.36 -1.13 10.56
C ASN A 25 3.22 -1.42 11.79
N VAL A 26 3.37 -0.40 12.62
CA VAL A 26 4.03 -0.46 13.93
C VAL A 26 3.03 -0.02 14.98
N LEU A 27 2.70 -0.91 15.92
CA LEU A 27 1.81 -0.59 17.03
C LEU A 27 2.61 -0.07 18.22
N SER A 28 2.14 1.03 18.80
CA SER A 28 2.70 1.59 20.03
C SER A 28 1.58 1.87 21.02
N VAL A 29 1.86 1.72 22.30
CA VAL A 29 0.95 2.07 23.38
C VAL A 29 1.37 3.38 24.01
N ALA A 30 0.45 4.32 24.10
CA ALA A 30 0.61 5.58 24.78
C ALA A 30 -0.12 5.53 26.14
N THR A 31 0.60 5.87 27.18
CA THR A 31 0.13 5.90 28.58
C THR A 31 0.28 7.31 29.13
N GLN A 32 -0.76 7.83 29.74
CA GLN A 32 -0.65 9.10 30.44
C GLN A 32 0.13 8.90 31.76
N THR A 33 1.18 9.69 31.96
CA THR A 33 1.94 9.64 33.20
C THR A 33 1.19 10.33 34.34
N GLU A 34 1.35 9.86 35.58
CA GLU A 34 0.77 10.50 36.78
C GLU A 34 1.43 11.86 37.11
N SER A 35 2.34 12.33 36.27
CA SER A 35 3.03 13.60 36.50
C SER A 35 2.07 14.78 36.31
N VAL A 36 2.28 15.87 37.08
CA VAL A 36 1.50 17.10 37.04
C VAL A 36 1.46 17.70 35.61
N ASP A 37 2.40 17.35 34.77
CA ASP A 37 2.55 17.86 33.40
C ASP A 37 1.69 17.12 32.38
N GLY A 38 0.99 16.05 32.77
CA GLY A 38 0.11 15.26 31.88
C GLY A 38 0.80 14.68 30.66
N ARG A 39 2.09 14.38 30.74
CA ARG A 39 2.89 13.83 29.64
C ARG A 39 2.43 12.43 29.27
N TRP A 40 2.59 12.10 27.99
CA TRP A 40 2.37 10.76 27.47
C TRP A 40 3.70 10.05 27.30
N GLU A 41 3.78 8.82 27.78
CA GLU A 41 4.87 7.89 27.48
C GLU A 41 4.41 6.94 26.37
N ILE A 42 5.21 6.85 25.29
CA ILE A 42 4.90 5.98 24.14
C ILE A 42 5.93 4.86 24.13
N ARG A 43 5.45 3.63 24.08
CA ARG A 43 6.28 2.42 24.00
C ARG A 43 5.79 1.50 22.88
N PRO A 44 6.68 0.79 22.15
CA PRO A 44 6.26 -0.23 21.20
C PRO A 44 5.43 -1.32 21.90
N VAL A 45 4.42 -1.83 21.24
CA VAL A 45 3.75 -3.08 21.64
C VAL A 45 4.67 -4.24 21.29
N THR A 46 4.98 -5.09 22.26
CA THR A 46 5.92 -6.22 22.11
C THR A 46 5.17 -7.53 21.84
N GLY A 47 5.89 -8.54 21.34
CA GLY A 47 5.34 -9.89 21.08
C GLY A 47 4.48 -9.99 19.82
N LEU A 48 4.35 -8.92 19.05
CA LEU A 48 3.53 -8.92 17.82
C LEU A 48 4.09 -9.88 16.76
N PRO A 49 3.22 -10.47 15.92
CA PRO A 49 3.66 -11.32 14.82
C PRO A 49 4.51 -10.53 13.81
N ASP A 50 5.47 -11.20 13.20
CA ASP A 50 6.31 -10.62 12.15
C ASP A 50 5.59 -10.61 10.82
N VAL A 51 4.64 -9.68 10.68
CA VAL A 51 3.87 -9.43 9.44
C VAL A 51 3.99 -7.96 9.03
N TRP A 52 3.73 -7.66 7.76
CA TRP A 52 3.84 -6.29 7.25
C TRP A 52 2.65 -5.41 7.63
N THR A 53 1.45 -5.97 7.64
CA THR A 53 0.22 -5.24 7.94
C THR A 53 -0.39 -5.77 9.22
N LEU A 54 -0.63 -4.86 10.15
CA LEU A 54 -1.22 -5.18 11.45
C LEU A 54 -2.13 -4.02 11.87
N SER A 55 -3.36 -4.33 12.25
CA SER A 55 -4.29 -3.36 12.82
C SER A 55 -4.72 -3.76 14.22
N ALA A 56 -5.13 -2.78 15.01
CA ALA A 56 -5.58 -3.00 16.39
C ALA A 56 -6.95 -2.36 16.65
N SER A 57 -7.76 -3.02 17.48
CA SER A 57 -8.99 -2.45 18.06
C SER A 57 -9.17 -2.94 19.49
N ALA A 58 -9.77 -2.12 20.36
CA ALA A 58 -10.02 -2.54 21.74
C ALA A 58 -10.98 -3.72 21.79
N VAL A 59 -10.73 -4.66 22.71
CA VAL A 59 -11.67 -5.74 23.02
C VAL A 59 -12.91 -5.16 23.70
N ASP A 60 -12.70 -4.41 24.77
CA ASP A 60 -13.70 -3.61 25.48
C ASP A 60 -13.02 -2.40 26.11
N SER A 61 -13.26 -1.23 25.55
CA SER A 61 -12.62 0.01 26.01
C SER A 61 -13.07 0.49 27.39
N ALA A 62 -14.16 -0.10 27.94
CA ALA A 62 -14.67 0.25 29.26
C ALA A 62 -14.19 -0.71 30.37
N GLU A 63 -13.69 -1.90 30.02
CA GLU A 63 -13.41 -2.95 30.99
C GLU A 63 -11.96 -3.47 30.97
N SER A 64 -11.22 -3.35 29.81
CA SER A 64 -9.86 -3.91 29.71
C SER A 64 -8.92 -3.07 28.85
N ASP A 65 -7.62 -3.35 29.01
CA ASP A 65 -6.57 -2.86 28.13
C ASP A 65 -6.16 -3.93 27.09
N ASP A 66 -7.05 -4.85 26.79
CA ASP A 66 -6.84 -5.86 25.76
C ASP A 66 -7.24 -5.34 24.38
N ILE A 67 -6.53 -5.81 23.38
CA ILE A 67 -6.81 -5.48 21.98
C ILE A 67 -6.97 -6.74 21.13
N TRP A 68 -7.84 -6.65 20.14
CA TRP A 68 -7.81 -7.48 18.96
C TRP A 68 -6.73 -6.99 18.04
N GLY A 69 -5.87 -7.90 17.56
CA GLY A 69 -4.92 -7.64 16.49
C GLY A 69 -5.30 -8.44 15.24
N VAL A 70 -5.31 -7.81 14.07
CA VAL A 70 -5.45 -8.53 12.79
C VAL A 70 -4.18 -8.32 11.98
N GLY A 71 -3.43 -9.43 11.78
CA GLY A 71 -2.17 -9.44 11.06
C GLY A 71 -2.28 -10.15 9.72
N THR A 72 -1.61 -9.61 8.69
CA THR A 72 -1.52 -10.21 7.35
C THR A 72 -0.31 -9.69 6.59
N ASP A 73 0.09 -10.40 5.54
CA ASP A 73 0.99 -9.92 4.50
C ASP A 73 0.75 -10.68 3.18
N PHE A 74 1.69 -10.63 2.23
CA PHE A 74 1.53 -11.29 0.93
C PHE A 74 1.51 -12.83 1.00
N VAL A 75 2.06 -13.42 2.08
CA VAL A 75 2.20 -14.86 2.27
C VAL A 75 1.44 -15.39 3.49
N THR A 76 1.09 -14.49 4.40
CA THR A 76 0.37 -14.81 5.64
C THR A 76 -1.09 -14.38 5.53
N PRO A 77 -2.05 -15.31 5.53
CA PRO A 77 -3.47 -14.97 5.51
C PRO A 77 -3.88 -14.23 6.77
N GLU A 78 -5.00 -13.49 6.70
CA GLU A 78 -5.54 -12.77 7.85
C GLU A 78 -5.61 -13.65 9.09
N THR A 79 -4.99 -13.16 10.16
CA THR A 79 -4.87 -13.87 11.44
C THR A 79 -5.32 -12.94 12.56
N LEU A 80 -6.27 -13.41 13.35
CA LEU A 80 -6.82 -12.72 14.51
C LEU A 80 -6.07 -13.14 15.77
N TYR A 81 -5.61 -12.15 16.51
CA TYR A 81 -4.95 -12.28 17.81
C TYR A 81 -5.70 -11.52 18.89
N VAL A 82 -5.50 -11.91 20.14
CA VAL A 82 -5.78 -11.09 21.31
C VAL A 82 -4.52 -10.94 22.15
N LEU A 83 -4.30 -9.73 22.66
CA LEU A 83 -3.15 -9.45 23.53
C LEU A 83 -3.47 -8.31 24.50
N SER A 84 -2.87 -8.33 25.70
CA SER A 84 -2.92 -7.21 26.63
C SER A 84 -1.80 -6.22 26.31
N VAL A 85 -2.10 -4.92 26.28
CA VAL A 85 -1.09 -3.88 26.06
C VAL A 85 -0.43 -3.41 27.36
N THR A 86 -0.83 -3.96 28.51
CA THR A 86 -0.27 -3.66 29.83
C THR A 86 0.72 -4.70 30.31
N GLU A 87 0.60 -5.93 29.83
CA GLU A 87 1.42 -7.07 30.23
C GLU A 87 2.38 -7.46 29.11
N ALA A 88 3.59 -7.85 29.48
CA ALA A 88 4.51 -8.46 28.55
C ALA A 88 4.11 -9.93 28.35
N GLY A 89 3.65 -10.25 27.15
CA GLY A 89 3.25 -11.63 26.80
C GLY A 89 3.17 -11.78 25.30
N ASP A 90 3.17 -13.05 24.87
CA ASP A 90 2.93 -13.34 23.46
C ASP A 90 1.43 -13.22 23.16
N PRO A 91 1.04 -12.71 21.99
CA PRO A 91 -0.34 -12.65 21.57
C PRO A 91 -0.93 -14.06 21.44
N GLU A 92 -2.14 -14.25 21.93
CA GLU A 92 -2.88 -15.48 21.71
C GLU A 92 -3.48 -15.46 20.30
N LEU A 93 -3.09 -16.45 19.48
CA LEU A 93 -3.69 -16.68 18.17
C LEU A 93 -5.07 -17.30 18.33
N LEU A 94 -6.10 -16.61 17.91
CA LEU A 94 -7.49 -17.09 18.01
C LEU A 94 -8.01 -17.75 16.74
N ARG A 95 -7.74 -17.14 15.60
CA ARG A 95 -8.19 -17.61 14.30
C ARG A 95 -7.20 -17.21 13.21
N GLN A 96 -7.03 -18.10 12.23
CA GLN A 96 -6.31 -17.80 11.01
C GLN A 96 -7.14 -18.25 9.81
N ALA A 97 -7.23 -17.41 8.79
CA ALA A 97 -7.80 -17.81 7.51
C ALA A 97 -6.93 -18.91 6.87
N PRO A 98 -7.51 -19.83 6.08
CA PRO A 98 -6.74 -20.94 5.53
C PRO A 98 -5.72 -20.46 4.50
N HIS A 99 -4.51 -21.01 4.54
CA HIS A 99 -3.55 -20.89 3.45
C HIS A 99 -4.14 -21.50 2.17
N ARG A 100 -4.02 -20.79 1.05
CA ARG A 100 -4.56 -21.21 -0.24
C ARG A 100 -3.48 -21.53 -1.28
N PHE A 101 -2.23 -21.28 -0.96
CA PHE A 101 -1.06 -21.64 -1.77
C PHE A 101 0.11 -21.94 -0.85
N GLU A 102 1.11 -22.64 -1.39
CA GLU A 102 2.37 -22.91 -0.69
C GLU A 102 3.26 -21.67 -0.76
N ALA A 103 3.63 -21.14 0.39
CA ALA A 103 4.35 -19.88 0.50
C ALA A 103 5.77 -20.00 1.05
N SER A 104 6.23 -21.22 1.42
CA SER A 104 7.53 -21.43 2.07
C SER A 104 8.73 -20.92 1.25
N GLU A 105 8.62 -20.96 -0.07
CA GLU A 105 9.65 -20.46 -0.98
C GLU A 105 9.45 -19.01 -1.41
N VAL A 106 8.35 -18.37 -1.03
CA VAL A 106 8.06 -16.97 -1.40
C VAL A 106 8.77 -16.04 -0.43
N ALA A 107 9.46 -15.05 -0.98
CA ALA A 107 10.08 -13.95 -0.24
C ALA A 107 9.37 -12.63 -0.54
N ILE A 108 9.40 -11.74 0.44
CA ILE A 108 8.91 -10.36 0.37
C ILE A 108 10.12 -9.45 0.56
N GLU A 109 10.39 -8.60 -0.41
CA GLU A 109 11.43 -7.59 -0.32
C GLU A 109 10.83 -6.21 -0.45
N GLN A 110 11.31 -5.25 0.33
CA GLN A 110 10.98 -3.84 0.14
C GLN A 110 12.16 -3.11 -0.48
N HIS A 111 11.88 -2.33 -1.49
CA HIS A 111 12.86 -1.52 -2.22
C HIS A 111 12.33 -0.10 -2.42
N PHE A 112 13.20 0.78 -2.94
CA PHE A 112 12.85 2.15 -3.27
C PHE A 112 13.30 2.47 -4.69
N ALA A 113 12.40 3.01 -5.49
CA ALA A 113 12.71 3.65 -6.75
C ALA A 113 12.95 5.15 -6.53
N VAL A 114 13.60 5.81 -7.49
CA VAL A 114 13.80 7.25 -7.48
C VAL A 114 12.95 7.85 -8.61
N SER A 115 11.98 8.68 -8.24
CA SER A 115 11.09 9.36 -9.18
C SER A 115 11.81 10.49 -9.92
N ALA A 116 11.16 11.08 -10.91
CA ALA A 116 11.75 12.13 -11.76
C ALA A 116 12.17 13.40 -11.00
N ASP A 117 11.60 13.62 -9.81
CA ASP A 117 11.91 14.75 -8.92
C ASP A 117 12.75 14.33 -7.69
N ASP A 118 13.51 13.25 -7.79
CA ASP A 118 14.35 12.65 -6.74
C ASP A 118 13.57 12.11 -5.52
N THR A 119 12.25 12.03 -5.60
CA THR A 119 11.43 11.43 -4.54
C THR A 119 11.68 9.93 -4.46
N ARG A 120 11.95 9.43 -3.26
CA ARG A 120 12.06 7.98 -2.99
C ARG A 120 10.67 7.37 -2.88
N VAL A 121 10.37 6.41 -3.76
CA VAL A 121 9.09 5.74 -3.87
C VAL A 121 9.24 4.29 -3.42
N PRO A 122 8.61 3.87 -2.31
CA PRO A 122 8.69 2.48 -1.86
C PRO A 122 7.90 1.56 -2.77
N TYR A 123 8.36 0.32 -2.87
CA TYR A 123 7.61 -0.76 -3.50
C TYR A 123 7.98 -2.11 -2.90
N PHE A 124 7.04 -3.03 -2.93
CA PHE A 124 7.27 -4.42 -2.58
C PHE A 124 7.56 -5.24 -3.82
N LEU A 125 8.50 -6.16 -3.69
CA LEU A 125 8.86 -7.16 -4.68
C LEU A 125 8.60 -8.53 -4.05
N VAL A 126 7.69 -9.30 -4.61
CA VAL A 126 7.21 -10.56 -4.04
C VAL A 126 7.33 -11.68 -5.08
N GLY A 127 7.99 -12.74 -4.73
CA GLY A 127 8.20 -13.90 -5.62
C GLY A 127 8.90 -15.04 -4.91
N THR A 128 9.07 -16.17 -5.57
CA THR A 128 9.93 -17.22 -5.01
C THR A 128 11.37 -16.71 -4.90
N ARG A 129 12.13 -17.21 -3.90
CA ARG A 129 13.55 -16.84 -3.74
C ARG A 129 14.35 -17.04 -5.02
N GLU A 130 14.06 -18.12 -5.78
CA GLU A 130 14.65 -18.36 -7.09
C GLU A 130 14.29 -17.28 -8.09
N ALA A 131 13.01 -16.89 -8.17
CA ALA A 131 12.56 -15.87 -9.11
C ALA A 131 13.20 -14.50 -8.82
N LEU A 132 13.30 -14.11 -7.53
CA LEU A 132 13.91 -12.85 -7.12
C LEU A 132 15.44 -12.83 -7.30
N ALA A 133 16.09 -13.98 -7.20
CA ALA A 133 17.54 -14.10 -7.43
C ALA A 133 17.92 -14.11 -8.92
N THR A 134 16.94 -14.29 -9.83
CA THR A 134 17.17 -14.31 -11.28
C THR A 134 17.26 -12.87 -11.79
N ALA A 135 18.38 -12.52 -12.44
CA ALA A 135 18.63 -11.18 -12.95
C ALA A 135 18.90 -11.16 -14.47
N ASP A 136 18.09 -11.91 -15.23
CA ASP A 136 18.21 -12.07 -16.70
C ASP A 136 17.04 -11.44 -17.48
N GLY A 137 16.14 -10.75 -16.79
CA GLY A 137 14.97 -10.08 -17.36
C GLY A 137 13.85 -11.03 -17.81
N SER A 138 13.91 -12.31 -17.43
CA SER A 138 13.01 -13.34 -17.97
C SER A 138 11.71 -13.52 -17.18
N ARG A 139 11.60 -13.02 -15.95
CA ARG A 139 10.47 -13.34 -15.08
C ARG A 139 9.21 -12.56 -15.46
N PRO A 140 8.09 -13.24 -15.71
CA PRO A 140 6.79 -12.58 -15.81
C PRO A 140 6.51 -11.80 -14.54
N THR A 141 6.24 -10.51 -14.67
CA THR A 141 6.06 -9.62 -13.51
C THR A 141 4.75 -8.85 -13.62
N LEU A 142 3.98 -8.82 -12.56
CA LEU A 142 2.74 -8.06 -12.44
C LEU A 142 2.95 -6.90 -11.49
N LEU A 143 2.97 -5.67 -12.01
CA LEU A 143 3.08 -4.44 -11.23
C LEU A 143 1.69 -3.83 -11.02
N THR A 144 1.39 -3.47 -9.79
CA THR A 144 0.14 -2.83 -9.38
C THR A 144 0.40 -1.59 -8.55
N GLY A 145 -0.57 -0.67 -8.54
CA GLY A 145 -0.55 0.54 -7.72
C GLY A 145 -1.93 1.18 -7.68
N TYR A 146 -2.05 2.26 -6.91
CA TYR A 146 -3.32 2.99 -6.80
C TYR A 146 -3.13 4.50 -6.94
N GLY A 147 -2.43 5.16 -5.99
CA GLY A 147 -2.00 6.54 -6.06
C GLY A 147 -3.14 7.55 -6.05
N GLY A 148 -4.05 7.48 -5.10
CA GLY A 148 -5.11 8.46 -4.96
C GLY A 148 -5.94 8.29 -3.70
N PHE A 149 -6.74 9.31 -3.37
CA PHE A 149 -7.72 9.32 -2.28
C PHE A 149 -7.14 9.06 -0.89
N GLU A 150 -5.85 9.31 -0.69
CA GLU A 150 -5.14 9.02 0.55
C GLU A 150 -5.25 7.52 0.98
N VAL A 151 -5.52 6.62 0.03
CA VAL A 151 -5.63 5.19 0.28
C VAL A 151 -4.24 4.55 0.25
N PRO A 152 -3.68 4.13 1.40
CA PRO A 152 -2.40 3.44 1.40
C PRO A 152 -2.55 2.04 0.79
N ARG A 153 -1.58 1.64 0.00
CA ARG A 153 -1.48 0.27 -0.48
C ARG A 153 -0.52 -0.50 0.41
N VAL A 154 -1.08 -1.38 1.24
CA VAL A 154 -0.31 -2.18 2.19
C VAL A 154 -0.25 -3.64 1.76
N ALA A 155 0.69 -4.40 2.33
CA ALA A 155 0.80 -5.82 2.11
C ALA A 155 -0.49 -6.54 2.51
N SER A 156 -0.99 -7.43 1.66
CA SER A 156 -2.21 -8.21 1.94
C SER A 156 -2.16 -9.56 1.25
N TYR A 157 -2.76 -10.56 1.89
CA TYR A 157 -2.84 -11.91 1.35
C TYR A 157 -3.81 -11.99 0.19
N SER A 158 -3.33 -12.48 -0.94
CA SER A 158 -4.18 -12.75 -2.10
C SER A 158 -4.02 -14.21 -2.55
N ALA A 159 -5.04 -15.01 -2.30
CA ALA A 159 -5.07 -16.40 -2.75
C ALA A 159 -4.96 -16.51 -4.29
N VAL A 160 -5.51 -15.54 -5.02
CA VAL A 160 -5.46 -15.52 -6.48
C VAL A 160 -4.04 -15.25 -6.96
N VAL A 161 -3.41 -14.17 -6.48
CA VAL A 161 -2.02 -13.85 -6.83
C VAL A 161 -1.08 -14.97 -6.41
N GLY A 162 -1.23 -15.50 -5.20
CA GLY A 162 -0.41 -16.60 -4.72
C GLY A 162 -0.49 -17.82 -5.60
N ARG A 163 -1.73 -18.30 -5.86
CA ARG A 163 -1.97 -19.58 -6.53
C ARG A 163 -1.78 -19.53 -8.05
N SER A 164 -2.12 -18.42 -8.69
CA SER A 164 -2.07 -18.32 -10.16
C SER A 164 -0.90 -17.52 -10.70
N TRP A 165 -0.01 -17.03 -9.83
CA TRP A 165 1.11 -16.20 -10.24
C TRP A 165 2.41 -16.55 -9.52
N LEU A 166 2.44 -16.44 -8.17
CA LEU A 166 3.68 -16.62 -7.40
C LEU A 166 4.20 -18.06 -7.45
N VAL A 167 3.31 -19.08 -7.30
CA VAL A 167 3.72 -20.49 -7.30
C VAL A 167 4.22 -20.97 -8.67
N ASP A 168 3.83 -20.28 -9.74
CA ASP A 168 4.27 -20.55 -11.11
C ASP A 168 5.54 -19.74 -11.48
N GLY A 169 6.19 -19.11 -10.49
CA GLY A 169 7.45 -18.37 -10.67
C GLY A 169 7.28 -16.94 -11.19
N GLY A 170 6.06 -16.42 -11.22
CA GLY A 170 5.79 -15.01 -11.49
C GLY A 170 6.19 -14.12 -10.31
N VAL A 171 6.50 -12.85 -10.60
CA VAL A 171 6.83 -11.84 -9.61
C VAL A 171 5.68 -10.84 -9.49
N TYR A 172 5.30 -10.49 -8.27
CA TYR A 172 4.31 -9.46 -7.99
C TYR A 172 4.99 -8.21 -7.40
N VAL A 173 4.62 -7.05 -7.91
CA VAL A 173 5.15 -5.76 -7.45
C VAL A 173 3.98 -4.87 -7.02
N LEU A 174 4.06 -4.33 -5.81
CA LEU A 174 3.13 -3.34 -5.29
C LEU A 174 3.85 -2.00 -5.14
N ALA A 175 3.48 -1.01 -5.96
CA ALA A 175 4.03 0.33 -5.90
C ALA A 175 3.25 1.21 -4.92
N ASN A 176 3.98 1.86 -4.00
CA ASN A 176 3.46 2.75 -2.96
C ASN A 176 3.69 4.21 -3.37
N ILE A 177 2.95 4.64 -4.37
CA ILE A 177 3.13 5.91 -5.08
C ILE A 177 2.40 7.07 -4.43
N ARG A 178 2.84 8.30 -4.69
CA ARG A 178 2.17 9.54 -4.26
C ARG A 178 0.68 9.53 -4.63
N GLY A 179 -0.12 10.31 -3.92
CA GLY A 179 -1.58 10.27 -3.99
C GLY A 179 -2.20 9.26 -3.02
N GLY A 180 -1.46 8.24 -2.60
CA GLY A 180 -1.83 7.33 -1.51
C GLY A 180 -1.63 7.93 -0.12
N GLY A 181 -1.87 7.12 0.92
CA GLY A 181 -1.76 7.51 2.33
C GLY A 181 -0.51 7.01 3.04
N GLU A 182 0.43 6.38 2.33
CA GLU A 182 1.56 5.66 2.90
C GLU A 182 2.42 6.53 3.83
N TYR A 183 2.60 7.80 3.47
CA TYR A 183 3.31 8.80 4.27
C TYR A 183 2.41 9.95 4.71
N GLY A 184 1.10 9.70 4.81
CA GLY A 184 0.09 10.62 5.32
C GLY A 184 -0.31 11.73 4.33
N PRO A 185 -0.98 12.79 4.84
CA PRO A 185 -1.61 13.81 3.99
C PRO A 185 -0.67 14.55 3.05
N ALA A 186 0.62 14.66 3.39
CA ALA A 186 1.59 15.31 2.50
C ALA A 186 1.89 14.46 1.25
N TRP A 187 1.94 13.14 1.41
CA TRP A 187 2.11 12.18 0.33
C TRP A 187 0.91 12.18 -0.62
N HIS A 188 -0.29 12.24 -0.04
CA HIS A 188 -1.53 12.38 -0.79
C HIS A 188 -1.56 13.69 -1.59
N ARG A 189 -1.37 14.83 -0.93
CA ARG A 189 -1.40 16.15 -1.59
C ARG A 189 -0.38 16.29 -2.71
N ALA A 190 0.75 15.59 -2.64
CA ALA A 190 1.76 15.60 -3.69
C ALA A 190 1.33 14.92 -4.99
N GLY A 191 0.18 14.23 -5.01
CA GLY A 191 -0.42 13.59 -6.19
C GLY A 191 -1.79 14.14 -6.58
N LEU A 192 -2.25 15.26 -5.96
CA LEU A 192 -3.56 15.85 -6.26
C LEU A 192 -3.52 16.79 -7.48
N ARG A 193 -4.62 16.86 -8.19
CA ARG A 193 -4.95 17.88 -9.19
C ARG A 193 -3.80 18.07 -10.20
N ASP A 194 -3.24 19.29 -10.29
CA ASP A 194 -2.11 19.65 -11.14
C ASP A 194 -0.80 18.89 -10.81
N GLN A 195 -0.70 18.30 -9.62
CA GLN A 195 0.42 17.44 -9.22
C GLN A 195 0.24 15.98 -9.67
N ARG A 196 -0.88 15.62 -10.28
CA ARG A 196 -1.21 14.26 -10.70
C ARG A 196 -0.14 13.59 -11.59
N PRO A 197 0.57 14.26 -12.48
CA PRO A 197 1.67 13.67 -13.25
C PRO A 197 2.73 12.96 -12.40
N ARG A 198 2.97 13.42 -11.16
CA ARG A 198 3.93 12.79 -10.23
C ARG A 198 3.54 11.37 -9.84
N VAL A 199 2.23 11.07 -9.80
CA VAL A 199 1.73 9.70 -9.54
C VAL A 199 2.17 8.76 -10.65
N TYR A 200 2.11 9.23 -11.89
CA TYR A 200 2.51 8.47 -13.08
C TYR A 200 4.03 8.31 -13.15
N GLU A 201 4.78 9.37 -12.84
CA GLU A 201 6.24 9.36 -12.77
C GLU A 201 6.75 8.39 -11.71
N ASP A 202 6.11 8.33 -10.54
CA ASP A 202 6.43 7.37 -9.48
C ASP A 202 6.23 5.94 -9.95
N PHE A 203 5.10 5.65 -10.59
CA PHE A 203 4.79 4.30 -11.08
C PHE A 203 5.74 3.87 -12.19
N GLU A 204 6.08 4.78 -13.10
CA GLU A 204 7.08 4.58 -14.14
C GLU A 204 8.47 4.31 -13.52
N ALA A 205 8.86 5.07 -12.50
CA ALA A 205 10.13 4.88 -11.81
C ALA A 205 10.22 3.48 -11.17
N VAL A 206 9.14 2.99 -10.54
CA VAL A 206 9.10 1.63 -10.01
C VAL A 206 9.22 0.59 -11.14
N ALA A 207 8.51 0.76 -12.25
CA ALA A 207 8.59 -0.13 -13.40
C ALA A 207 10.03 -0.23 -13.93
N ARG A 208 10.70 0.91 -14.11
CA ARG A 208 12.11 0.97 -14.55
C ARG A 208 13.05 0.34 -13.54
N ALA A 209 12.88 0.62 -12.26
CA ALA A 209 13.70 0.05 -11.19
C ALA A 209 13.64 -1.50 -11.17
N VAL A 210 12.47 -2.09 -11.40
CA VAL A 210 12.31 -3.55 -11.47
C VAL A 210 12.99 -4.13 -12.72
N ILE A 211 12.93 -3.43 -13.86
CA ILE A 211 13.62 -3.81 -15.09
C ILE A 211 15.14 -3.69 -14.91
N ASP A 212 15.64 -2.57 -14.37
CA ASP A 212 17.07 -2.30 -14.16
C ASP A 212 17.71 -3.30 -13.18
N ARG A 213 16.93 -3.84 -12.24
CA ARG A 213 17.35 -4.95 -11.38
C ARG A 213 17.48 -6.29 -12.13
N GLY A 214 17.04 -6.35 -13.38
CA GLY A 214 17.07 -7.56 -14.18
C GLY A 214 16.01 -8.60 -13.81
N VAL A 215 15.03 -8.26 -12.97
CA VAL A 215 13.95 -9.20 -12.61
C VAL A 215 13.09 -9.51 -13.83
N THR A 216 12.76 -8.48 -14.59
CA THR A 216 11.84 -8.55 -15.75
C THR A 216 12.35 -7.70 -16.92
N SER A 217 11.65 -7.75 -18.02
CA SER A 217 11.86 -6.88 -19.19
C SER A 217 10.53 -6.27 -19.63
N PRO A 218 10.49 -5.20 -20.44
CA PRO A 218 9.25 -4.60 -20.91
C PRO A 218 8.24 -5.60 -21.48
N SER A 219 8.70 -6.58 -22.25
CA SER A 219 7.85 -7.62 -22.84
C SER A 219 7.30 -8.64 -21.81
N LYS A 220 7.84 -8.66 -20.60
CA LYS A 220 7.45 -9.54 -19.49
C LYS A 220 6.79 -8.81 -18.34
N LEU A 221 6.77 -7.46 -18.38
CA LEU A 221 6.15 -6.61 -17.37
C LEU A 221 4.70 -6.31 -17.76
N GLY A 222 3.76 -6.85 -17.00
CA GLY A 222 2.34 -6.50 -17.07
C GLY A 222 1.97 -5.53 -15.95
N ILE A 223 0.99 -4.65 -16.21
CA ILE A 223 0.43 -3.76 -15.20
C ILE A 223 -1.07 -3.98 -15.05
N SER A 224 -1.57 -3.86 -13.82
CA SER A 224 -3.00 -4.01 -13.53
C SER A 224 -3.45 -2.97 -12.52
N GLY A 225 -4.61 -2.37 -12.77
CA GLY A 225 -5.24 -1.42 -11.86
C GLY A 225 -6.73 -1.29 -12.09
N GLY A 226 -7.46 -1.03 -11.00
CA GLY A 226 -8.91 -0.81 -11.01
C GLY A 226 -9.29 0.54 -10.41
N SER A 227 -10.41 1.12 -10.86
CA SER A 227 -10.89 2.44 -10.40
C SER A 227 -9.85 3.54 -10.64
N ASN A 228 -9.38 4.24 -9.61
CA ASN A 228 -8.24 5.16 -9.71
C ASN A 228 -6.95 4.45 -10.18
N GLY A 229 -6.73 3.18 -9.80
CA GLY A 229 -5.67 2.36 -10.38
C GLY A 229 -5.88 2.06 -11.87
N GLY A 230 -7.14 2.04 -12.33
CA GLY A 230 -7.49 1.97 -13.75
C GLY A 230 -7.11 3.24 -14.50
N LEU A 231 -7.35 4.42 -13.91
CA LEU A 231 -6.84 5.69 -14.44
C LEU A 231 -5.31 5.68 -14.52
N LEU A 232 -4.63 5.20 -13.48
CA LEU A 232 -3.17 5.05 -13.43
C LEU A 232 -2.67 4.22 -14.62
N VAL A 233 -3.11 2.97 -14.76
CA VAL A 233 -2.60 2.08 -15.81
C VAL A 233 -3.05 2.48 -17.20
N GLY A 234 -4.22 3.15 -17.33
CA GLY A 234 -4.67 3.76 -18.59
C GLY A 234 -3.74 4.88 -19.05
N ASN A 235 -3.29 5.73 -18.12
CA ASN A 235 -2.27 6.74 -18.39
C ASN A 235 -0.92 6.11 -18.77
N MET A 236 -0.49 5.06 -18.09
CA MET A 236 0.75 4.35 -18.46
C MET A 236 0.70 3.78 -19.87
N TYR A 237 -0.45 3.27 -20.29
CA TYR A 237 -0.66 2.73 -21.63
C TYR A 237 -0.44 3.79 -22.73
N VAL A 238 -0.82 5.04 -22.50
CA VAL A 238 -0.67 6.11 -23.50
C VAL A 238 0.65 6.88 -23.34
N ARG A 239 1.19 7.00 -22.13
CA ARG A 239 2.41 7.77 -21.84
C ARG A 239 3.68 6.99 -22.18
N THR A 240 3.72 5.71 -21.82
CA THR A 240 4.93 4.86 -21.94
C THR A 240 4.57 3.45 -22.43
N PRO A 241 3.91 3.31 -23.61
CA PRO A 241 3.44 2.01 -24.09
C PRO A 241 4.54 0.97 -24.24
N ASP A 242 5.76 1.40 -24.59
CA ASP A 242 6.90 0.50 -24.83
C ASP A 242 7.46 -0.11 -23.53
N LEU A 243 7.03 0.38 -22.36
CA LEU A 243 7.50 -0.10 -21.06
C LEU A 243 6.76 -1.37 -20.58
N PHE A 244 5.60 -1.67 -21.18
CA PHE A 244 4.70 -2.72 -20.68
C PHE A 244 4.30 -3.70 -21.77
N GLY A 245 4.44 -5.00 -21.48
CA GLY A 245 3.99 -6.07 -22.37
C GLY A 245 2.50 -6.37 -22.29
N ALA A 246 1.84 -5.98 -21.19
CA ALA A 246 0.40 -6.16 -21.00
C ALA A 246 -0.17 -5.11 -20.05
N VAL A 247 -1.42 -4.68 -20.31
CA VAL A 247 -2.14 -3.72 -19.46
C VAL A 247 -3.54 -4.23 -19.17
N VAL A 248 -3.88 -4.40 -17.89
CA VAL A 248 -5.20 -4.78 -17.42
C VAL A 248 -5.84 -3.58 -16.73
N CYS A 249 -6.68 -2.86 -17.45
CA CYS A 249 -7.35 -1.63 -17.02
C CYS A 249 -8.81 -1.94 -16.66
N GLN A 250 -9.14 -1.90 -15.37
CA GLN A 250 -10.45 -2.29 -14.86
C GLN A 250 -11.22 -1.09 -14.32
N VAL A 251 -12.51 -1.00 -14.68
CA VAL A 251 -13.45 0.04 -14.23
C VAL A 251 -12.81 1.44 -14.11
N PRO A 252 -12.13 1.93 -15.18
CA PRO A 252 -11.32 3.14 -15.10
C PRO A 252 -12.13 4.42 -15.16
N LEU A 253 -11.53 5.51 -14.69
CA LEU A 253 -11.92 6.90 -14.98
C LEU A 253 -11.08 7.43 -16.13
N LEU A 254 -11.50 7.30 -17.38
CA LEU A 254 -10.70 7.76 -18.53
C LEU A 254 -11.32 8.95 -19.28
N ASP A 255 -12.59 9.26 -19.02
CA ASP A 255 -13.25 10.44 -19.60
C ASP A 255 -13.16 11.62 -18.63
N MET A 256 -11.99 12.23 -18.54
CA MET A 256 -11.74 13.31 -17.59
C MET A 256 -12.53 14.59 -17.92
N GLN A 257 -13.05 14.74 -19.14
CA GLN A 257 -13.88 15.86 -19.52
C GLN A 257 -15.28 15.81 -18.89
N ARG A 258 -15.81 14.59 -18.68
CA ARG A 258 -17.19 14.40 -18.22
C ARG A 258 -17.31 13.61 -16.92
N TYR A 259 -16.20 13.19 -16.31
CA TYR A 259 -16.24 12.31 -15.16
C TYR A 259 -17.13 12.85 -14.03
N HIS A 260 -17.12 14.16 -13.80
CA HIS A 260 -17.89 14.85 -12.77
C HIS A 260 -19.42 14.78 -12.99
N LEU A 261 -19.85 14.50 -14.21
CA LEU A 261 -21.27 14.30 -14.57
C LEU A 261 -21.70 12.82 -14.52
N LEU A 262 -20.78 11.90 -14.31
CA LEU A 262 -21.02 10.45 -14.37
C LEU A 262 -20.99 9.83 -12.99
N LEU A 263 -22.06 9.08 -12.62
CA LEU A 263 -22.17 8.34 -11.35
C LEU A 263 -21.83 9.22 -10.13
N ALA A 264 -20.82 8.85 -9.36
CA ALA A 264 -20.34 9.59 -8.19
C ALA A 264 -19.24 10.62 -8.51
N GLY A 265 -18.97 10.90 -9.78
CA GLY A 265 -17.83 11.70 -10.24
C GLY A 265 -17.72 13.09 -9.61
N ALA A 266 -18.86 13.76 -9.36
CA ALA A 266 -18.85 15.06 -8.69
C ALA A 266 -18.16 15.03 -7.31
N SER A 267 -18.19 13.90 -6.59
CA SER A 267 -17.51 13.75 -5.30
C SER A 267 -15.99 13.63 -5.42
N TRP A 268 -15.44 13.46 -6.63
CA TRP A 268 -14.01 13.28 -6.89
C TRP A 268 -13.31 14.55 -7.37
N MET A 269 -14.03 15.66 -7.51
CA MET A 269 -13.43 16.94 -7.96
C MET A 269 -12.36 17.48 -6.98
N ALA A 270 -12.46 17.15 -5.70
CA ALA A 270 -11.40 17.47 -4.73
C ALA A 270 -10.07 16.76 -5.07
N GLU A 271 -10.14 15.56 -5.61
CA GLU A 271 -8.98 14.75 -6.00
C GLU A 271 -8.40 15.16 -7.35
N TYR A 272 -9.27 15.35 -8.35
CA TYR A 272 -8.83 15.53 -9.73
C TYR A 272 -8.94 16.98 -10.24
N GLY A 273 -9.88 17.77 -9.75
CA GLY A 273 -10.20 19.10 -10.23
C GLY A 273 -11.54 19.16 -10.95
N ASP A 274 -11.99 20.36 -11.30
CA ASP A 274 -13.26 20.61 -12.00
C ASP A 274 -13.01 20.79 -13.50
N PRO A 275 -13.49 19.89 -14.39
CA PRO A 275 -13.33 20.04 -15.83
C PRO A 275 -14.01 21.28 -16.42
N ASP A 276 -15.00 21.85 -15.71
CA ASP A 276 -15.69 23.08 -16.13
C ASP A 276 -14.90 24.35 -15.74
N ASP A 277 -13.90 24.25 -14.84
CA ASP A 277 -12.95 25.32 -14.56
C ASP A 277 -11.83 25.33 -15.63
N PRO A 278 -11.65 26.41 -16.41
CA PRO A 278 -10.60 26.47 -17.40
C PRO A 278 -9.17 26.23 -16.86
N ALA A 279 -8.89 26.64 -15.61
CA ALA A 279 -7.59 26.43 -15.00
C ALA A 279 -7.34 24.95 -14.67
N ASP A 280 -8.36 24.26 -14.18
CA ASP A 280 -8.28 22.82 -13.89
C ASP A 280 -8.24 22.01 -15.20
N TRP A 281 -8.97 22.43 -16.23
CA TRP A 281 -8.98 21.76 -17.52
C TRP A 281 -7.61 21.76 -18.22
N GLU A 282 -6.79 22.78 -17.98
CA GLU A 282 -5.44 22.83 -18.56
C GLU A 282 -4.56 21.64 -18.18
N TYR A 283 -4.63 21.14 -16.94
CA TYR A 283 -3.88 19.95 -16.54
C TYR A 283 -4.67 18.64 -16.70
N LEU A 284 -6.02 18.68 -16.66
CA LEU A 284 -6.84 17.47 -16.81
C LEU A 284 -6.78 16.90 -18.24
N ARG A 285 -6.59 17.74 -19.24
CA ARG A 285 -6.57 17.36 -20.66
C ARG A 285 -5.20 16.83 -21.15
N THR A 286 -4.16 16.90 -20.33
CA THR A 286 -2.80 16.42 -20.64
C THR A 286 -2.57 15.00 -20.18
#